data_8d97c5a04492334b455b658e53f70287
#
_entry.id   8d97c5a04492334b455b658e53f70287
#
_cell.length_a   1.000
_cell.length_b   1.000
_cell.length_c   1.000
_cell.angle_alpha   90.00
_cell.angle_beta   90.00
_cell.angle_gamma   90.00
#
_symmetry.space_group_name_H-M   'P 1'
#
loop_
_entity.id
_entity.type
_entity.pdbx_description
1 polymer ?
#
loop_
_entity_poly.entity_id
_entity_poly.type
_entity_poly.pdbx_seq_one_letter_code
_entity_poly.pdbx_strand_id
1 'polypeptide(L)'
;MAASYNGRLVPRKKYALEHLRRNHQDNALLLVTRDEIRYYEDEHPAYFFHPSMALVRVKRMQRGESDLLIEVSGAASGHVIVDCTAGLASDAIVFSYAVGSQGSVTAIESEDIPAMLIHEGLAVYESEIAELNEAMRRIEVRKMQHLAYLQQLADQSVDIVYFDPMFRNPIEESQAISHLRRSANDDAVSLASISEARRVARKSIVLKENRNSQEFARLGFEHVLRSTTKTTYGVIRLC
;
A
#
# COMPACT_ATOMS: atom_id res chain seq x y z
N MET A 1 7.63 -17.19 10.85
CA MET A 1 6.28 -16.85 10.36
C MET A 1 5.15 -17.22 11.32
N ALA A 2 4.72 -18.50 11.54
CA ALA A 2 3.56 -18.79 12.41
C ALA A 2 3.66 -18.17 13.81
N ALA A 3 4.80 -18.31 14.48
CA ALA A 3 5.04 -17.70 15.80
C ALA A 3 5.04 -16.15 15.77
N SER A 4 5.52 -15.55 14.68
CA SER A 4 5.56 -14.09 14.53
C SER A 4 4.18 -13.47 14.40
N TYR A 5 3.19 -14.24 13.95
CA TYR A 5 1.80 -13.80 13.77
C TYR A 5 0.84 -14.48 14.74
N ASN A 6 1.35 -15.00 15.84
CA ASN A 6 0.56 -15.68 16.88
C ASN A 6 -0.32 -16.83 16.34
N GLY A 7 0.14 -17.45 15.27
CA GLY A 7 -0.57 -18.50 14.55
C GLY A 7 -0.10 -19.89 14.95
N ARG A 8 -0.97 -20.89 14.78
CA ARG A 8 -0.65 -22.31 14.94
C ARG A 8 -0.29 -22.92 13.60
N LEU A 9 0.93 -23.49 13.47
CA LEU A 9 1.34 -24.21 12.28
C LEU A 9 0.65 -25.57 12.20
N VAL A 10 -0.10 -25.79 11.12
CA VAL A 10 -0.79 -27.06 10.84
C VAL A 10 -0.36 -27.58 9.47
N PRO A 11 0.30 -28.74 9.36
CA PRO A 11 0.63 -29.33 8.08
C PRO A 11 -0.65 -29.68 7.29
N ARG A 12 -0.82 -29.07 6.12
CA ARG A 12 -2.05 -29.23 5.33
C ARG A 12 -2.27 -30.68 4.87
N LYS A 13 -1.21 -31.44 4.57
CA LYS A 13 -1.29 -32.76 3.96
C LYS A 13 -2.22 -32.74 2.72
N LYS A 14 -3.22 -33.64 2.67
CA LYS A 14 -4.24 -33.73 1.59
C LYS A 14 -5.60 -33.17 2.01
N TYR A 15 -5.69 -32.51 3.16
CA TYR A 15 -6.97 -32.02 3.66
C TYR A 15 -7.45 -30.77 2.89
N ALA A 16 -8.76 -30.70 2.65
CA ALA A 16 -9.41 -29.48 2.18
C ALA A 16 -9.34 -28.38 3.26
N LEU A 17 -9.32 -27.11 2.87
CA LEU A 17 -9.26 -26.00 3.82
C LEU A 17 -10.46 -25.98 4.78
N GLU A 18 -11.66 -26.31 4.26
CA GLU A 18 -12.88 -26.42 5.06
C GLU A 18 -12.77 -27.50 6.15
N HIS A 19 -12.14 -28.65 5.84
CA HIS A 19 -11.90 -29.70 6.82
C HIS A 19 -10.96 -29.21 7.94
N LEU A 20 -9.93 -28.44 7.59
CA LEU A 20 -9.02 -27.86 8.59
C LEU A 20 -9.74 -26.83 9.48
N ARG A 21 -10.58 -25.97 8.92
CA ARG A 21 -11.41 -25.03 9.68
C ARG A 21 -12.28 -25.72 10.71
N ARG A 22 -13.04 -26.72 10.28
CA ARG A 22 -13.91 -27.48 11.19
C ARG A 22 -13.14 -28.17 12.29
N ASN A 23 -12.01 -28.82 11.96
CA ASN A 23 -11.21 -29.54 12.95
C ASN A 23 -10.55 -28.66 13.99
N HIS A 24 -10.21 -27.42 13.60
CA HIS A 24 -9.53 -26.48 14.47
C HIS A 24 -10.46 -25.41 15.04
N GLN A 25 -11.74 -25.44 14.66
CA GLN A 25 -12.76 -24.46 15.07
C GLN A 25 -12.29 -23.01 14.84
N ASP A 26 -11.66 -22.77 13.67
CA ASP A 26 -11.07 -21.49 13.31
C ASP A 26 -11.60 -21.06 11.95
N ASN A 27 -12.10 -19.83 11.85
CA ASN A 27 -12.64 -19.27 10.63
C ASN A 27 -11.56 -18.67 9.75
N ALA A 28 -10.39 -18.35 10.31
CA ALA A 28 -9.28 -17.72 9.63
C ALA A 28 -8.15 -18.73 9.35
N LEU A 29 -7.63 -18.72 8.13
CA LEU A 29 -6.53 -19.58 7.70
C LEU A 29 -5.50 -18.79 6.90
N LEU A 30 -4.23 -19.03 7.21
CA LEU A 30 -3.12 -18.67 6.33
C LEU A 30 -2.62 -19.92 5.60
N LEU A 31 -2.83 -19.95 4.29
CA LEU A 31 -2.22 -20.96 3.43
C LEU A 31 -0.86 -20.46 2.96
N VAL A 32 0.20 -21.07 3.47
CA VAL A 32 1.57 -20.77 3.06
C VAL A 32 2.02 -21.82 2.06
N THR A 33 2.34 -21.41 0.86
CA THR A 33 2.96 -22.24 -0.19
C THR A 33 4.41 -21.82 -0.40
N ARG A 34 5.07 -22.39 -1.40
CA ARG A 34 6.42 -21.99 -1.76
C ARG A 34 6.47 -20.57 -2.34
N ASP A 35 5.44 -20.18 -3.07
CA ASP A 35 5.46 -19.01 -3.95
C ASP A 35 4.53 -17.89 -3.47
N GLU A 36 3.60 -18.19 -2.56
CA GLU A 36 2.61 -17.21 -2.11
C GLU A 36 2.01 -17.53 -0.72
N ILE A 37 1.44 -16.51 -0.11
CA ILE A 37 0.66 -16.61 1.12
C ILE A 37 -0.75 -16.13 0.81
N ARG A 38 -1.74 -16.93 1.16
CA ARG A 38 -3.16 -16.61 1.03
C ARG A 38 -3.85 -16.62 2.37
N TYR A 39 -4.54 -15.55 2.68
CA TYR A 39 -5.41 -15.46 3.84
C TYR A 39 -6.85 -15.80 3.42
N TYR A 40 -7.50 -16.64 4.18
CA TYR A 40 -8.89 -17.02 4.02
C TYR A 40 -9.64 -16.72 5.31
N GLU A 41 -10.78 -16.08 5.20
CA GLU A 41 -11.68 -15.81 6.31
C GLU A 41 -13.10 -16.16 5.87
N ASP A 42 -13.77 -17.01 6.67
CA ASP A 42 -15.10 -17.54 6.35
C ASP A 42 -15.21 -18.08 4.91
N GLU A 43 -16.30 -17.78 4.20
CA GLU A 43 -16.57 -18.18 2.81
C GLU A 43 -16.05 -17.16 1.80
N HIS A 44 -15.26 -16.17 2.24
CA HIS A 44 -14.77 -15.13 1.36
C HIS A 44 -13.63 -15.61 0.44
N PRO A 45 -13.46 -14.99 -0.75
CA PRO A 45 -12.32 -15.24 -1.61
C PRO A 45 -11.00 -14.99 -0.87
N ALA A 46 -9.96 -15.74 -1.25
CA ALA A 46 -8.64 -15.58 -0.65
C ALA A 46 -8.10 -14.16 -0.85
N TYR A 47 -7.55 -13.60 0.22
CA TYR A 47 -6.78 -12.37 0.19
C TYR A 47 -5.28 -12.69 0.12
N PHE A 48 -4.57 -12.14 -0.84
CA PHE A 48 -3.15 -12.43 -1.06
C PHE A 48 -2.44 -11.26 -1.74
N PHE A 49 -1.14 -11.20 -1.56
CA PHE A 49 -0.30 -10.20 -2.24
C PHE A 49 -0.16 -10.55 -3.73
N HIS A 50 -0.33 -9.53 -4.57
CA HIS A 50 0.04 -9.56 -5.98
C HIS A 50 0.32 -8.13 -6.46
N PRO A 51 1.45 -7.86 -7.14
CA PRO A 51 1.82 -6.50 -7.55
C PRO A 51 0.92 -5.91 -8.66
N SER A 52 0.00 -6.70 -9.22
CA SER A 52 -1.10 -6.29 -10.13
C SER A 52 -0.82 -5.05 -10.99
N MET A 53 -1.40 -3.92 -10.57
CA MET A 53 -1.27 -2.65 -11.29
C MET A 53 0.15 -2.09 -11.28
N ALA A 54 0.95 -2.34 -10.24
CA ALA A 54 2.35 -1.93 -10.23
C ALA A 54 3.14 -2.59 -11.36
N LEU A 55 2.91 -3.89 -11.62
CA LEU A 55 3.54 -4.61 -12.73
C LEU A 55 3.25 -3.95 -14.10
N VAL A 56 1.97 -3.59 -14.34
CA VAL A 56 1.55 -2.92 -15.58
C VAL A 56 2.21 -1.56 -15.71
N ARG A 57 2.21 -0.77 -14.63
CA ARG A 57 2.76 0.59 -14.58
C ARG A 57 4.27 0.57 -14.81
N VAL A 58 5.01 -0.33 -14.12
CA VAL A 58 6.46 -0.48 -14.32
C VAL A 58 6.79 -0.91 -15.75
N LYS A 59 6.03 -1.84 -16.36
CA LYS A 59 6.21 -2.19 -17.79
C LYS A 59 6.06 -0.98 -18.73
N ARG A 60 5.13 -0.08 -18.42
CA ARG A 60 4.96 1.16 -19.19
C ARG A 60 6.13 2.12 -18.98
N MET A 61 6.58 2.29 -17.74
CA MET A 61 7.74 3.13 -17.41
C MET A 61 9.02 2.62 -18.10
N GLN A 62 9.24 1.30 -18.18
CA GLN A 62 10.36 0.70 -18.94
C GLN A 62 10.33 1.05 -20.44
N ARG A 63 9.14 1.30 -21.00
CA ARG A 63 8.98 1.75 -22.40
C ARG A 63 9.14 3.25 -22.59
N GLY A 64 9.48 3.98 -21.51
CA GLY A 64 9.61 5.43 -21.54
C GLY A 64 8.30 6.20 -21.37
N GLU A 65 7.19 5.51 -21.03
CA GLU A 65 5.94 6.19 -20.72
C GLU A 65 6.03 6.78 -19.30
N SER A 66 5.44 7.96 -19.13
CA SER A 66 5.34 8.57 -17.81
C SER A 66 4.29 7.88 -16.94
N ASP A 67 4.48 7.94 -15.63
CA ASP A 67 3.50 7.52 -14.65
C ASP A 67 2.94 8.74 -13.90
N LEU A 68 1.62 8.88 -13.89
CA LEU A 68 0.97 10.07 -13.35
C LEU A 68 1.31 10.31 -11.87
N LEU A 69 1.40 9.26 -11.05
CA LEU A 69 1.78 9.41 -9.63
C LEU A 69 3.20 9.97 -9.49
N ILE A 70 4.12 9.49 -10.32
CA ILE A 70 5.51 9.96 -10.31
C ILE A 70 5.60 11.42 -10.77
N GLU A 71 4.87 11.78 -11.83
CA GLU A 71 4.82 13.17 -12.32
C GLU A 71 4.25 14.11 -11.25
N VAL A 72 3.09 13.78 -10.68
CA VAL A 72 2.41 14.68 -9.74
C VAL A 72 3.12 14.79 -8.41
N SER A 73 3.72 13.71 -7.93
CA SER A 73 4.50 13.74 -6.69
C SER A 73 5.84 14.44 -6.86
N GLY A 74 6.39 14.45 -8.09
CA GLY A 74 7.75 14.87 -8.35
C GLY A 74 8.80 13.90 -7.84
N ALA A 75 8.42 12.60 -7.71
CA ALA A 75 9.35 11.57 -7.29
C ALA A 75 10.49 11.42 -8.29
N ALA A 76 11.71 11.30 -7.78
CA ALA A 76 12.93 11.19 -8.57
C ALA A 76 13.92 10.23 -7.89
N SER A 77 14.91 9.81 -8.65
CA SER A 77 15.97 8.95 -8.13
C SER A 77 16.59 9.52 -6.84
N GLY A 78 16.79 8.67 -5.85
CA GLY A 78 17.36 9.04 -4.55
C GLY A 78 16.40 9.64 -3.54
N HIS A 79 15.11 9.85 -3.89
CA HIS A 79 14.14 10.39 -2.94
C HIS A 79 13.76 9.39 -1.85
N VAL A 80 13.46 9.94 -0.66
CA VAL A 80 12.92 9.22 0.49
C VAL A 80 11.42 9.45 0.54
N ILE A 81 10.63 8.39 0.47
CA ILE A 81 9.17 8.45 0.36
C ILE A 81 8.50 7.65 1.49
N VAL A 82 7.44 8.20 2.06
CA VAL A 82 6.55 7.48 2.98
C VAL A 82 5.17 7.33 2.32
N ASP A 83 4.77 6.09 2.08
CA ASP A 83 3.41 5.72 1.72
C ASP A 83 2.64 5.42 3.02
N CYS A 84 1.72 6.31 3.39
CA CYS A 84 0.97 6.26 4.65
C CYS A 84 -0.22 5.29 4.63
N THR A 85 -0.52 4.68 3.49
CA THR A 85 -1.73 3.88 3.26
C THR A 85 -1.45 2.73 2.29
N ALA A 86 -0.52 1.87 2.67
CA ALA A 86 0.09 0.90 1.77
C ALA A 86 -0.89 -0.06 1.07
N GLY A 87 -1.95 -0.51 1.75
CA GLY A 87 -2.90 -1.48 1.21
C GLY A 87 -2.20 -2.74 0.68
N LEU A 88 -2.20 -2.96 -0.64
CA LEU A 88 -1.39 -4.02 -1.30
C LEU A 88 -0.05 -3.52 -1.85
N ALA A 89 0.40 -2.35 -1.43
CA ALA A 89 1.68 -1.73 -1.79
C ALA A 89 1.85 -1.43 -3.30
N SER A 90 0.77 -1.33 -4.07
CA SER A 90 0.88 -1.09 -5.51
C SER A 90 1.56 0.24 -5.83
N ASP A 91 1.20 1.31 -5.12
CA ASP A 91 1.80 2.64 -5.31
C ASP A 91 3.21 2.70 -4.71
N ALA A 92 3.44 2.07 -3.53
CA ALA A 92 4.76 1.94 -2.93
C ALA A 92 5.78 1.24 -3.86
N ILE A 93 5.35 0.20 -4.59
CA ILE A 93 6.20 -0.50 -5.58
C ILE A 93 6.59 0.44 -6.72
N VAL A 94 5.64 1.23 -7.25
CA VAL A 94 5.91 2.19 -8.33
C VAL A 94 6.86 3.28 -7.85
N PHE A 95 6.66 3.80 -6.65
CA PHE A 95 7.61 4.73 -6.03
C PHE A 95 9.00 4.11 -5.87
N SER A 96 9.09 2.89 -5.34
CA SER A 96 10.39 2.21 -5.13
C SER A 96 11.12 1.98 -6.45
N TYR A 97 10.38 1.64 -7.52
CA TYR A 97 10.96 1.53 -8.85
C TYR A 97 11.52 2.89 -9.33
N ALA A 98 10.75 3.96 -9.18
CA ALA A 98 11.12 5.30 -9.65
C ALA A 98 12.31 5.92 -8.87
N VAL A 99 12.36 5.72 -7.55
CA VAL A 99 13.45 6.29 -6.74
C VAL A 99 14.75 5.49 -6.84
N GLY A 100 14.67 4.25 -7.31
CA GLY A 100 15.83 3.40 -7.55
C GLY A 100 16.59 2.98 -6.27
N SER A 101 17.80 2.46 -6.45
CA SER A 101 18.63 1.93 -5.34
C SER A 101 19.20 3.00 -4.42
N GLN A 102 19.20 4.25 -4.80
CA GLN A 102 19.68 5.39 -3.99
C GLN A 102 18.56 6.03 -3.16
N GLY A 103 17.30 5.71 -3.46
CA GLY A 103 16.13 6.15 -2.70
C GLY A 103 15.61 5.09 -1.74
N SER A 104 14.61 5.46 -0.99
CA SER A 104 13.92 4.54 -0.08
C SER A 104 12.42 4.79 -0.04
N VAL A 105 11.66 3.72 0.19
CA VAL A 105 10.20 3.78 0.37
C VAL A 105 9.84 3.03 1.63
N THR A 106 9.13 3.71 2.54
CA THR A 106 8.50 3.08 3.70
C THR A 106 7.00 3.02 3.47
N ALA A 107 6.44 1.83 3.54
CA ALA A 107 5.02 1.54 3.36
C ALA A 107 4.38 1.28 4.73
N ILE A 108 3.42 2.13 5.11
CA ILE A 108 2.73 2.06 6.40
C ILE A 108 1.37 1.40 6.20
N GLU A 109 1.11 0.38 7.00
CA GLU A 109 -0.18 -0.31 7.03
C GLU A 109 -0.61 -0.51 8.48
N SER A 110 -1.86 -0.17 8.80
CA SER A 110 -2.38 -0.25 10.17
C SER A 110 -2.89 -1.64 10.54
N GLU A 111 -3.39 -2.37 9.55
CA GLU A 111 -4.07 -3.64 9.77
C GLU A 111 -3.11 -4.83 9.72
N ASP A 112 -3.30 -5.80 10.63
CA ASP A 112 -2.38 -6.93 10.81
C ASP A 112 -2.27 -7.80 9.55
N ILE A 113 -3.40 -8.17 8.96
CA ILE A 113 -3.42 -9.09 7.81
C ILE A 113 -2.86 -8.45 6.54
N PRO A 114 -3.30 -7.25 6.12
CA PRO A 114 -2.66 -6.55 5.01
C PRO A 114 -1.15 -6.34 5.23
N ALA A 115 -0.74 -5.84 6.40
CA ALA A 115 0.67 -5.60 6.71
C ALA A 115 1.52 -6.88 6.59
N MET A 116 1.00 -8.00 7.09
CA MET A 116 1.65 -9.31 6.96
C MET A 116 1.76 -9.74 5.49
N LEU A 117 0.65 -9.65 4.73
CA LEU A 117 0.62 -10.11 3.34
C LEU A 117 1.55 -9.31 2.45
N ILE A 118 1.62 -7.98 2.63
CA ILE A 118 2.57 -7.15 1.85
C ILE A 118 4.02 -7.39 2.29
N HIS A 119 4.30 -7.50 3.58
CA HIS A 119 5.65 -7.78 4.09
C HIS A 119 6.21 -9.08 3.50
N GLU A 120 5.47 -10.17 3.62
CA GLU A 120 5.90 -11.47 3.13
C GLU A 120 5.84 -11.52 1.59
N GLY A 121 4.81 -10.93 0.98
CA GLY A 121 4.65 -10.91 -0.47
C GLY A 121 5.76 -10.14 -1.17
N LEU A 122 6.11 -8.95 -0.70
CA LEU A 122 7.23 -8.17 -1.22
C LEU A 122 8.57 -8.92 -1.09
N ALA A 123 8.72 -9.77 -0.06
CA ALA A 123 9.93 -10.54 0.16
C ALA A 123 10.07 -11.76 -0.76
N VAL A 124 8.96 -12.42 -1.17
CA VAL A 124 9.03 -13.71 -1.89
C VAL A 124 8.51 -13.68 -3.32
N TYR A 125 7.64 -12.72 -3.67
CA TYR A 125 7.07 -12.66 -5.01
C TYR A 125 8.15 -12.43 -6.07
N GLU A 126 8.11 -13.22 -7.14
CA GLU A 126 9.01 -13.10 -8.30
C GLU A 126 8.19 -12.83 -9.57
N SER A 127 8.57 -11.79 -10.28
CA SER A 127 8.07 -11.46 -11.62
C SER A 127 9.14 -11.70 -12.66
N GLU A 128 8.77 -11.60 -13.94
CA GLU A 128 9.72 -11.65 -15.06
C GLU A 128 10.60 -10.39 -15.16
N ILE A 129 10.33 -9.34 -14.36
CA ILE A 129 11.02 -8.05 -14.41
C ILE A 129 11.96 -7.97 -13.21
N ALA A 130 13.25 -8.12 -13.43
CA ALA A 130 14.26 -8.11 -12.38
C ALA A 130 14.24 -6.80 -11.56
N GLU A 131 14.13 -5.66 -12.22
CA GLU A 131 14.11 -4.33 -11.58
C GLU A 131 12.86 -4.13 -10.70
N LEU A 132 11.72 -4.76 -11.06
CA LEU A 132 10.52 -4.76 -10.22
C LEU A 132 10.75 -5.62 -8.98
N ASN A 133 11.36 -6.80 -9.12
CA ASN A 133 11.70 -7.66 -8.00
C ASN A 133 12.62 -6.94 -7.01
N GLU A 134 13.66 -6.28 -7.51
CA GLU A 134 14.53 -5.43 -6.70
C GLU A 134 13.79 -4.28 -6.03
N ALA A 135 12.88 -3.60 -6.75
CA ALA A 135 12.08 -2.53 -6.19
C ALA A 135 11.22 -3.02 -5.02
N MET A 136 10.57 -4.18 -5.16
CA MET A 136 9.79 -4.79 -4.09
C MET A 136 10.64 -5.10 -2.85
N ARG A 137 11.85 -5.63 -3.02
CA ARG A 137 12.76 -5.99 -1.91
C ARG A 137 13.29 -4.77 -1.13
N ARG A 138 13.28 -3.58 -1.74
CA ARG A 138 13.74 -2.34 -1.09
C ARG A 138 12.68 -1.66 -0.23
N ILE A 139 11.41 -2.06 -0.34
CA ILE A 139 10.33 -1.44 0.43
C ILE A 139 10.36 -1.92 1.87
N GLU A 140 10.41 -0.98 2.78
CA GLU A 140 10.28 -1.24 4.21
C GLU A 140 8.81 -1.17 4.61
N VAL A 141 8.25 -2.28 5.12
CA VAL A 141 6.86 -2.32 5.61
C VAL A 141 6.84 -2.07 7.11
N ARG A 142 5.99 -1.14 7.55
CA ARG A 142 5.77 -0.84 8.97
C ARG A 142 4.29 -1.01 9.33
N LYS A 143 4.02 -1.97 10.22
CA LYS A 143 2.67 -2.18 10.76
C LYS A 143 2.43 -1.18 11.90
N MET A 144 1.76 -0.08 11.59
CA MET A 144 1.34 0.93 12.55
C MET A 144 0.41 1.98 11.93
N GLN A 145 -0.20 2.81 12.77
CA GLN A 145 -0.96 3.98 12.31
C GLN A 145 -0.03 5.03 11.73
N HIS A 146 -0.35 5.57 10.55
CA HIS A 146 0.50 6.53 9.84
C HIS A 146 0.78 7.80 10.65
N LEU A 147 -0.21 8.32 11.42
CA LEU A 147 0.02 9.48 12.27
C LEU A 147 1.11 9.21 13.30
N ALA A 148 1.04 8.07 13.98
CA ALA A 148 2.03 7.67 14.96
C ALA A 148 3.42 7.47 14.35
N TYR A 149 3.50 7.00 13.09
CA TYR A 149 4.77 6.90 12.36
C TYR A 149 5.33 8.29 12.03
N LEU A 150 4.52 9.17 11.44
CA LEU A 150 4.95 10.52 11.07
C LEU A 150 5.46 11.30 12.28
N GLN A 151 4.83 11.16 13.44
CA GLN A 151 5.25 11.81 14.68
C GLN A 151 6.64 11.38 15.18
N GLN A 152 7.12 10.21 14.78
CA GLN A 152 8.47 9.71 15.14
C GLN A 152 9.56 10.24 14.22
N LEU A 153 9.20 10.76 13.05
CA LEU A 153 10.17 11.28 12.09
C LEU A 153 10.64 12.68 12.48
N ALA A 154 11.90 12.97 12.16
CA ALA A 154 12.44 14.32 12.28
C ALA A 154 11.82 15.27 11.25
N ASP A 155 11.88 16.58 11.52
CA ASP A 155 11.46 17.61 10.58
C ASP A 155 12.25 17.48 9.28
N GLN A 156 11.56 17.67 8.15
CA GLN A 156 12.17 17.64 6.81
C GLN A 156 13.07 16.41 6.57
N SER A 157 12.65 15.24 7.03
CA SER A 157 13.43 14.00 6.93
C SER A 157 13.08 13.16 5.70
N VAL A 158 11.92 13.40 5.06
CA VAL A 158 11.47 12.67 3.87
C VAL A 158 11.19 13.64 2.72
N ASP A 159 11.27 13.17 1.47
CA ASP A 159 10.99 14.03 0.31
C ASP A 159 9.50 14.13 0.04
N ILE A 160 8.79 13.00 0.11
CA ILE A 160 7.38 12.89 -0.27
C ILE A 160 6.62 12.08 0.78
N VAL A 161 5.44 12.58 1.16
CA VAL A 161 4.45 11.81 1.94
C VAL A 161 3.23 11.58 1.05
N TYR A 162 2.79 10.32 0.95
CA TYR A 162 1.70 9.88 0.10
C TYR A 162 0.56 9.27 0.91
N PHE A 163 -0.68 9.58 0.49
CA PHE A 163 -1.90 9.03 1.04
C PHE A 163 -2.83 8.53 -0.08
N ASP A 164 -3.29 7.29 0.03
CA ASP A 164 -4.37 6.69 -0.77
C ASP A 164 -5.36 5.97 0.16
N PRO A 165 -6.10 6.72 1.01
CA PRO A 165 -7.03 6.12 1.94
C PRO A 165 -8.15 5.39 1.19
N MET A 166 -8.74 4.37 1.80
CA MET A 166 -9.93 3.73 1.24
C MET A 166 -11.05 4.75 1.06
N PHE A 167 -11.63 4.81 -0.14
CA PHE A 167 -12.70 5.78 -0.44
C PHE A 167 -13.93 5.51 0.43
N ARG A 168 -14.43 6.54 1.10
CA ARG A 168 -15.67 6.49 1.89
C ARG A 168 -16.89 6.09 1.05
N ASN A 169 -16.91 6.47 -0.24
CA ASN A 169 -17.92 6.07 -1.20
C ASN A 169 -17.35 5.01 -2.14
N PRO A 170 -17.70 3.74 -1.96
CA PRO A 170 -17.15 2.65 -2.74
C PRO A 170 -17.40 2.80 -4.23
N ILE A 171 -16.37 2.62 -5.04
CA ILE A 171 -16.53 2.39 -6.48
C ILE A 171 -16.85 0.90 -6.63
N GLU A 172 -18.05 0.55 -7.12
CA GLU A 172 -18.65 -0.80 -7.13
C GLU A 172 -17.92 -1.88 -7.96
N GLU A 173 -16.69 -1.69 -8.41
CA GLU A 173 -16.12 -2.45 -9.52
C GLU A 173 -15.06 -3.50 -9.21
N SER A 174 -14.72 -3.84 -7.95
CA SER A 174 -13.81 -4.98 -7.75
C SER A 174 -14.11 -5.80 -6.50
N GLN A 175 -14.49 -7.06 -6.72
CA GLN A 175 -14.69 -8.05 -5.64
C GLN A 175 -13.42 -8.30 -4.83
N ALA A 176 -12.22 -8.18 -5.43
CA ALA A 176 -10.95 -8.32 -4.73
C ALA A 176 -10.71 -7.21 -3.69
N ILE A 177 -11.27 -6.01 -3.91
CA ILE A 177 -11.15 -4.86 -2.98
C ILE A 177 -12.21 -4.92 -1.86
N SER A 178 -13.31 -5.66 -2.03
CA SER A 178 -14.38 -5.74 -1.03
C SER A 178 -13.90 -6.38 0.29
N HIS A 179 -12.91 -7.26 0.23
CA HIS A 179 -12.32 -7.91 1.41
C HIS A 179 -11.32 -7.01 2.13
N LEU A 180 -10.56 -6.20 1.38
CA LEU A 180 -9.71 -5.15 1.94
C LEU A 180 -10.49 -4.20 2.85
N ARG A 181 -11.74 -3.90 2.52
CA ARG A 181 -12.58 -2.95 3.26
C ARG A 181 -12.98 -3.40 4.65
N ARG A 182 -13.13 -4.70 4.88
CA ARG A 182 -13.44 -5.23 6.22
C ARG A 182 -12.23 -5.23 7.15
N SER A 183 -11.04 -5.32 6.56
CA SER A 183 -9.76 -5.31 7.27
C SER A 183 -9.03 -3.98 7.10
N ALA A 184 -9.62 -2.98 6.44
CA ALA A 184 -9.00 -1.68 6.24
C ALA A 184 -9.52 -0.68 7.28
N ASN A 185 -8.64 0.20 7.68
CA ASN A 185 -9.00 1.34 8.50
C ASN A 185 -9.77 2.35 7.62
N ASP A 186 -11.08 2.47 7.84
CA ASP A 186 -11.96 3.43 7.15
C ASP A 186 -11.80 4.87 7.68
N ASP A 187 -10.85 5.12 8.58
CA ASP A 187 -10.63 6.44 9.14
C ASP A 187 -10.09 7.38 8.05
N ALA A 188 -10.78 8.50 7.88
CA ALA A 188 -10.31 9.56 6.99
C ALA A 188 -8.95 10.08 7.46
N VAL A 189 -8.10 10.45 6.51
CA VAL A 189 -6.86 11.18 6.83
C VAL A 189 -7.19 12.39 7.70
N SER A 190 -6.54 12.48 8.86
CA SER A 190 -6.81 13.55 9.83
C SER A 190 -6.06 14.83 9.46
N LEU A 191 -6.55 15.98 9.93
CA LEU A 191 -5.79 17.25 9.82
C LEU A 191 -4.46 17.16 10.58
N ALA A 192 -4.40 16.40 11.66
CA ALA A 192 -3.16 16.12 12.39
C ALA A 192 -2.16 15.36 11.52
N SER A 193 -2.62 14.36 10.74
CA SER A 193 -1.76 13.64 9.78
C SER A 193 -1.18 14.56 8.71
N ILE A 194 -1.98 15.50 8.18
CA ILE A 194 -1.50 16.48 7.20
C ILE A 194 -0.53 17.48 7.85
N SER A 195 -0.77 17.88 9.09
CA SER A 195 0.16 18.75 9.84
C SER A 195 1.52 18.08 10.02
N GLU A 196 1.53 16.81 10.44
CA GLU A 196 2.77 16.04 10.59
C GLU A 196 3.43 15.80 9.21
N ALA A 197 2.64 15.50 8.17
CA ALA A 197 3.18 15.35 6.82
C ALA A 197 3.87 16.64 6.34
N ARG A 198 3.29 17.83 6.64
CA ARG A 198 3.93 19.13 6.33
C ARG A 198 5.24 19.35 7.10
N ARG A 199 5.32 18.89 8.33
CA ARG A 199 6.52 19.01 9.16
C ARG A 199 7.66 18.13 8.64
N VAL A 200 7.34 16.87 8.25
CA VAL A 200 8.38 15.90 7.89
C VAL A 200 8.77 15.91 6.42
N ALA A 201 7.88 16.36 5.51
CA ALA A 201 8.15 16.38 4.08
C ALA A 201 8.98 17.60 3.66
N ARG A 202 9.89 17.38 2.71
CA ARG A 202 10.72 18.45 2.10
C ARG A 202 10.13 19.01 0.81
N LYS A 203 9.38 18.20 0.04
CA LYS A 203 9.00 18.55 -1.34
C LYS A 203 7.51 18.54 -1.59
N SER A 204 6.84 17.45 -1.27
CA SER A 204 5.41 17.34 -1.55
C SER A 204 4.67 16.38 -0.64
N ILE A 205 3.37 16.67 -0.50
CA ILE A 205 2.39 15.75 0.07
C ILE A 205 1.38 15.46 -1.03
N VAL A 206 1.06 14.19 -1.26
CA VAL A 206 0.16 13.76 -2.32
C VAL A 206 -0.99 12.98 -1.71
N LEU A 207 -2.20 13.31 -2.10
CA LEU A 207 -3.42 12.60 -1.76
C LEU A 207 -4.07 12.07 -3.03
N LYS A 208 -4.33 10.78 -3.09
CA LYS A 208 -5.16 10.14 -4.10
C LYS A 208 -6.57 9.95 -3.55
N GLU A 209 -7.58 10.40 -4.28
CA GLU A 209 -8.96 10.35 -3.83
C GLU A 209 -9.92 10.37 -5.03
N ASN A 210 -11.22 10.10 -4.79
CA ASN A 210 -12.24 10.29 -5.80
C ASN A 210 -12.21 11.74 -6.32
N ARG A 211 -12.31 11.93 -7.64
CA ARG A 211 -12.21 13.27 -8.28
C ARG A 211 -13.20 14.30 -7.74
N ASN A 212 -14.33 13.85 -7.20
CA ASN A 212 -15.36 14.71 -6.64
C ASN A 212 -15.32 14.78 -5.10
N SER A 213 -14.25 14.26 -4.48
CA SER A 213 -14.13 14.21 -3.03
C SER A 213 -13.98 15.60 -2.43
N GLN A 214 -14.65 15.85 -1.33
CA GLN A 214 -14.51 17.04 -0.49
C GLN A 214 -13.23 17.00 0.37
N GLU A 215 -12.56 15.84 0.42
CA GLU A 215 -11.35 15.65 1.24
C GLU A 215 -10.19 16.54 0.77
N PHE A 216 -10.09 16.81 -0.53
CA PHE A 216 -9.08 17.75 -1.04
C PHE A 216 -9.21 19.12 -0.37
N ALA A 217 -10.40 19.71 -0.37
CA ALA A 217 -10.65 21.00 0.25
C ALA A 217 -10.51 20.94 1.77
N ARG A 218 -11.05 19.90 2.41
CA ARG A 218 -10.99 19.71 3.87
C ARG A 218 -9.55 19.62 4.39
N LEU A 219 -8.67 18.96 3.62
CA LEU A 219 -7.26 18.72 3.99
C LEU A 219 -6.30 19.79 3.44
N GLY A 220 -6.80 20.81 2.72
CA GLY A 220 -6.01 21.90 2.21
C GLY A 220 -5.16 21.59 0.98
N PHE A 221 -5.62 20.66 0.12
CA PHE A 221 -5.03 20.38 -1.18
C PHE A 221 -5.59 21.35 -2.23
N GLU A 222 -4.86 22.42 -2.49
CA GLU A 222 -5.28 23.47 -3.45
C GLU A 222 -5.08 23.06 -4.91
N HIS A 223 -4.03 22.28 -5.19
CA HIS A 223 -3.74 21.78 -6.52
C HIS A 223 -4.29 20.39 -6.72
N VAL A 224 -5.50 20.31 -7.27
CA VAL A 224 -6.14 19.03 -7.64
C VAL A 224 -6.07 18.89 -9.16
N LEU A 225 -5.55 17.76 -9.63
CA LEU A 225 -5.45 17.48 -11.06
C LEU A 225 -6.85 17.30 -11.67
N ARG A 226 -7.04 17.86 -12.87
CA ARG A 226 -8.23 17.53 -13.65
C ARG A 226 -8.09 16.12 -14.21
N SER A 227 -9.08 15.25 -13.94
CA SER A 227 -9.08 13.88 -14.36
C SER A 227 -10.40 13.50 -15.02
N THR A 228 -10.32 12.68 -16.06
CA THR A 228 -11.48 12.01 -16.68
C THR A 228 -11.76 10.67 -16.02
N THR A 229 -10.85 10.16 -15.21
CA THR A 229 -11.02 8.93 -14.43
C THR A 229 -11.79 9.18 -13.14
N LYS A 230 -12.21 8.10 -12.46
CA LYS A 230 -12.95 8.17 -11.18
C LYS A 230 -12.09 8.72 -10.05
N THR A 231 -10.77 8.53 -10.11
CA THR A 231 -9.79 8.98 -9.11
C THR A 231 -8.88 10.06 -9.65
N THR A 232 -8.37 10.90 -8.76
CA THR A 232 -7.38 11.95 -9.09
C THR A 232 -6.42 12.19 -7.92
N TYR A 233 -5.46 13.08 -8.14
CA TYR A 233 -4.45 13.45 -7.15
C TYR A 233 -4.58 14.92 -6.76
N GLY A 234 -4.52 15.18 -5.45
CA GLY A 234 -4.24 16.50 -4.89
C GLY A 234 -2.79 16.56 -4.44
N VAL A 235 -2.17 17.73 -4.60
CA VAL A 235 -0.76 17.93 -4.24
C VAL A 235 -0.58 19.21 -3.43
N ILE A 236 0.10 19.12 -2.29
CA ILE A 236 0.65 20.24 -1.55
C ILE A 236 2.14 20.29 -1.87
N ARG A 237 2.60 21.36 -2.50
CA ARG A 237 4.02 21.64 -2.72
C ARG A 237 4.60 22.37 -1.53
N LEU A 238 5.78 21.95 -1.09
CA LEU A 238 6.53 22.58 -0.02
C LEU A 238 7.72 23.34 -0.63
N CYS A 239 8.02 24.50 -0.10
CA CYS A 239 9.09 25.38 -0.59
C CYS A 239 10.42 25.03 0.06
#